data_f58289f13bd7a7dd70f6767614df563d
#
_entry.id   f58289f13bd7a7dd70f6767614df563d
#
_cell.length_a   1.000
_cell.length_b   1.000
_cell.length_c   1.000
_cell.angle_alpha   90.00
_cell.angle_beta   90.00
_cell.angle_gamma   90.00
#
_symmetry.space_group_name_H-M   'P 1'
#
loop_
_entity.id
_entity.type
_entity.pdbx_description
1 polymer ?
#
loop_
_entity_poly.entity_id
_entity_poly.type
_entity_poly.pdbx_seq_one_letter_code
_entity_poly.pdbx_strand_id
1 'polypeptide(L)'
;ALSLVGSEMCIRDSLNIYPLPHLKVVKDLIGDLSTLYKQYESIQPWLKVDQTGQEKTELKQSQKDREKLDGYYECILCACCSTSCPSYWWNGDKYLGPAVLLQAYRWINDSRDGDKKERLKKVADELKLYRCHTIMNCTNSCPKGLNPAKAIGSIKKMLATS
;
A
#
# COMPACT_ATOMS: atom_id res chain seq x y z
N ALA A 1 -17.22 -21.21 18.72
CA ALA A 1 -18.42 -20.63 19.36
C ALA A 1 -18.70 -19.19 18.89
N LEU A 2 -17.67 -18.40 18.64
CA LEU A 2 -17.82 -17.01 18.18
C LEU A 2 -18.45 -16.88 16.78
N SER A 3 -18.25 -17.87 15.92
CA SER A 3 -18.83 -17.87 14.58
C SER A 3 -20.35 -18.07 14.58
N LEU A 4 -20.90 -18.70 15.62
CA LEU A 4 -22.34 -18.94 15.72
C LEU A 4 -23.12 -17.70 16.13
N VAL A 5 -22.53 -16.81 16.90
CA VAL A 5 -23.15 -15.54 17.28
C VAL A 5 -23.36 -14.64 16.06
N GLY A 6 -22.41 -14.64 15.15
CA GLY A 6 -22.56 -13.95 13.87
C GLY A 6 -23.64 -14.55 12.97
N SER A 7 -23.85 -15.86 13.02
CA SER A 7 -24.86 -16.53 12.19
C SER A 7 -26.30 -16.25 12.66
N GLU A 8 -26.55 -16.10 13.95
CA GLU A 8 -27.87 -15.72 14.43
C GLU A 8 -28.28 -14.30 14.03
N MET A 9 -27.37 -13.35 14.03
CA MET A 9 -27.62 -12.02 13.51
C MET A 9 -27.93 -12.04 12.01
N CYS A 10 -27.22 -12.86 11.24
CA CYS A 10 -27.46 -13.01 9.78
C CYS A 10 -28.83 -13.64 9.46
N ILE A 11 -29.44 -14.37 10.37
CA ILE A 11 -30.77 -14.99 10.18
C ILE A 11 -31.88 -13.97 10.37
N ARG A 12 -31.68 -12.95 11.21
CA ARG A 12 -32.74 -11.99 11.61
C ARG A 12 -32.70 -10.68 10.84
N ASP A 13 -31.51 -10.29 10.36
CA ASP A 13 -31.30 -8.96 9.80
C ASP A 13 -30.94 -9.03 8.30
N SER A 14 -31.37 -8.03 7.57
CA SER A 14 -30.95 -7.84 6.20
C SER A 14 -29.47 -7.41 6.16
N LEU A 15 -28.64 -8.09 5.36
CA LEU A 15 -27.27 -7.70 5.12
C LEU A 15 -27.21 -6.68 3.97
N ASN A 16 -26.77 -5.46 4.26
CA ASN A 16 -26.53 -4.44 3.24
C ASN A 16 -25.08 -4.46 2.80
N ILE A 17 -24.83 -4.64 1.52
CA ILE A 17 -23.49 -4.63 0.92
C ILE A 17 -23.36 -3.36 0.09
N TYR A 18 -22.30 -2.61 0.33
CA TYR A 18 -22.00 -1.35 -0.33
C TYR A 18 -20.66 -1.44 -1.09
N PRO A 19 -20.45 -0.65 -2.17
CA PRO A 19 -19.14 -0.52 -2.79
C PRO A 19 -18.13 0.08 -1.82
N LEU A 20 -16.84 -0.04 -2.13
CA LEU A 20 -15.78 0.60 -1.34
C LEU A 20 -16.05 2.10 -1.20
N PRO A 21 -16.00 2.66 0.04
CA PRO A 21 -16.37 4.05 0.29
C PRO A 21 -15.41 5.02 -0.40
N HIS A 22 -15.92 6.23 -0.69
CA HIS A 22 -15.16 7.34 -1.28
C HIS A 22 -14.52 7.07 -2.66
N LEU A 23 -14.97 6.03 -3.36
CA LEU A 23 -14.69 5.81 -4.77
C LEU A 23 -15.92 6.19 -5.62
N LYS A 24 -15.66 6.68 -6.84
CA LYS A 24 -16.74 6.84 -7.81
C LYS A 24 -17.26 5.47 -8.20
N VAL A 25 -18.55 5.23 -8.04
CA VAL A 25 -19.18 3.97 -8.44
C VAL A 25 -19.34 3.96 -9.95
N VAL A 26 -18.83 2.94 -10.60
CA VAL A 26 -18.98 2.70 -12.04
C VAL A 26 -20.30 1.98 -12.31
N LYS A 27 -20.51 0.87 -11.59
CA LYS A 27 -21.73 0.05 -11.66
C LYS A 27 -21.83 -0.86 -10.43
N ASP A 28 -23.01 -0.95 -9.85
CA ASP A 28 -23.31 -1.81 -8.71
C ASP A 28 -22.29 -1.67 -7.55
N LEU A 29 -21.50 -2.69 -7.28
CA LEU A 29 -20.44 -2.70 -6.24
C LEU A 29 -19.06 -2.32 -6.79
N ILE A 30 -18.94 -2.00 -8.08
CA ILE A 30 -17.67 -1.72 -8.73
C ILE A 30 -17.32 -0.24 -8.60
N GLY A 31 -16.29 0.06 -7.81
CA GLY A 31 -15.69 1.39 -7.70
C GLY A 31 -14.61 1.63 -8.75
N ASP A 32 -14.43 2.88 -9.14
CA ASP A 32 -13.37 3.31 -10.07
C ASP A 32 -12.01 3.35 -9.36
N LEU A 33 -11.12 2.46 -9.71
CA LEU A 33 -9.75 2.36 -9.20
C LEU A 33 -8.71 3.04 -10.11
N SER A 34 -9.13 3.74 -11.15
CA SER A 34 -8.22 4.34 -12.14
C SER A 34 -7.18 5.28 -11.50
N THR A 35 -7.59 6.08 -10.53
CA THR A 35 -6.67 6.96 -9.79
C THR A 35 -5.65 6.17 -8.99
N LEU A 36 -6.07 5.11 -8.31
CA LEU A 36 -5.19 4.23 -7.54
C LEU A 36 -4.12 3.59 -8.45
N TYR A 37 -4.52 3.08 -9.60
CA TYR A 37 -3.59 2.45 -10.54
C TYR A 37 -2.61 3.45 -11.17
N LYS A 38 -3.05 4.66 -11.51
CA LYS A 38 -2.14 5.74 -11.96
C LYS A 38 -1.10 6.10 -10.88
N GLN A 39 -1.52 6.18 -9.63
CA GLN A 39 -0.62 6.44 -8.50
C GLN A 39 0.33 5.26 -8.27
N TYR A 40 -0.15 4.03 -8.41
CA TYR A 40 0.67 2.82 -8.34
C TYR A 40 1.72 2.76 -9.46
N GLU A 41 1.34 3.08 -10.68
CA GLU A 41 2.28 3.20 -11.81
C GLU A 41 3.37 4.24 -11.55
N SER A 42 3.02 5.37 -10.93
CA SER A 42 3.96 6.46 -10.65
C SER A 42 5.13 6.08 -9.75
N ILE A 43 4.97 5.09 -8.89
CA ILE A 43 6.05 4.56 -8.04
C ILE A 43 6.92 3.53 -8.75
N GLN A 44 6.61 3.19 -10.00
CA GLN A 44 7.34 2.21 -10.81
C GLN A 44 7.50 0.87 -10.08
N PRO A 45 6.39 0.10 -9.93
CA PRO A 45 6.35 -1.11 -9.11
C PRO A 45 6.97 -2.33 -9.80
N TRP A 46 8.22 -2.20 -10.21
CA TRP A 46 9.04 -3.26 -10.81
C TRP A 46 10.49 -3.12 -10.37
N LEU A 47 11.20 -4.23 -10.40
CA LEU A 47 12.60 -4.27 -10.03
C LEU A 47 13.46 -3.49 -11.04
N LYS A 48 14.31 -2.61 -10.53
CA LYS A 48 15.31 -1.90 -11.33
C LYS A 48 16.69 -2.42 -10.96
N VAL A 49 17.34 -3.00 -11.92
CA VAL A 49 18.67 -3.57 -11.76
C VAL A 49 19.70 -2.62 -12.38
N ASP A 50 20.78 -2.33 -11.66
CA ASP A 50 21.92 -1.64 -12.23
C ASP A 50 22.56 -2.53 -13.29
N GLN A 51 22.51 -2.09 -14.55
CA GLN A 51 23.02 -2.85 -15.69
C GLN A 51 24.57 -2.92 -15.75
N THR A 52 25.25 -2.43 -14.73
CA THR A 52 26.72 -2.41 -14.67
C THR A 52 27.37 -3.77 -14.43
N GLY A 53 26.61 -4.78 -14.05
CA GLY A 53 27.05 -6.15 -13.94
C GLY A 53 26.33 -7.03 -14.95
N GLN A 54 27.00 -7.44 -16.01
CA GLN A 54 26.49 -8.38 -17.02
C GLN A 54 26.33 -9.81 -16.49
N GLU A 55 25.70 -9.98 -15.34
CA GLU A 55 25.34 -11.32 -14.93
C GLU A 55 24.00 -11.66 -15.58
N LYS A 56 24.06 -12.50 -16.62
CA LYS A 56 22.90 -13.20 -17.21
C LYS A 56 22.24 -14.19 -16.23
N THR A 57 22.58 -14.07 -14.95
CA THR A 57 22.18 -15.00 -13.88
C THR A 57 21.12 -14.35 -13.00
N GLU A 58 20.39 -15.17 -12.30
CA GLU A 58 19.36 -14.77 -11.34
C GLU A 58 19.95 -13.90 -10.21
N LEU A 59 19.25 -12.81 -9.88
CA LEU A 59 19.64 -11.96 -8.75
C LEU A 59 19.37 -12.67 -7.43
N LYS A 60 20.42 -13.04 -6.75
CA LYS A 60 20.36 -13.71 -5.44
C LYS A 60 19.94 -12.72 -4.35
N GLN A 61 19.15 -13.21 -3.41
CA GLN A 61 18.74 -12.49 -2.21
C GLN A 61 19.00 -13.35 -0.98
N SER A 62 19.59 -12.78 0.07
CA SER A 62 19.76 -13.49 1.33
C SER A 62 18.42 -13.71 2.03
N GLN A 63 18.33 -14.77 2.85
CA GLN A 63 17.11 -15.02 3.64
C GLN A 63 16.76 -13.81 4.55
N LYS A 64 17.75 -13.21 5.17
CA LYS A 64 17.59 -12.02 6.02
C LYS A 64 17.01 -10.81 5.24
N ASP A 65 17.43 -10.63 3.99
CA ASP A 65 16.91 -9.55 3.15
C ASP A 65 15.50 -9.88 2.66
N ARG A 66 15.21 -11.15 2.40
CA ARG A 66 13.86 -11.59 2.05
C ARG A 66 12.87 -11.37 3.20
N GLU A 67 13.27 -11.66 4.43
CA GLU A 67 12.46 -11.44 5.64
C GLU A 67 12.09 -9.95 5.85
N LYS A 68 12.91 -9.01 5.37
CA LYS A 68 12.60 -7.57 5.41
C LYS A 68 11.40 -7.18 4.56
N LEU A 69 11.00 -8.02 3.62
CA LEU A 69 9.84 -7.79 2.75
C LEU A 69 8.54 -8.35 3.32
N ASP A 70 8.62 -9.16 4.39
CA ASP A 70 7.45 -9.73 5.05
C ASP A 70 6.55 -8.62 5.63
N GLY A 71 5.26 -8.77 5.43
CA GLY A 71 4.27 -7.74 5.78
C GLY A 71 4.10 -6.64 4.71
N TYR A 72 4.80 -6.71 3.58
CA TYR A 72 4.68 -5.73 2.50
C TYR A 72 4.36 -6.35 1.14
N TYR A 73 4.99 -7.49 0.80
CA TYR A 73 4.77 -8.15 -0.49
C TYR A 73 3.42 -8.88 -0.56
N GLU A 74 2.81 -9.21 0.56
CA GLU A 74 1.52 -9.91 0.63
C GLU A 74 0.32 -9.02 0.29
N CYS A 75 0.54 -7.75 0.02
CA CYS A 75 -0.51 -6.81 -0.34
C CYS A 75 -1.20 -7.21 -1.66
N ILE A 76 -2.51 -7.38 -1.60
CA ILE A 76 -3.35 -7.77 -2.74
C ILE A 76 -3.96 -6.59 -3.51
N LEU A 77 -3.55 -5.36 -3.20
CA LEU A 77 -4.02 -4.12 -3.85
C LEU A 77 -5.56 -3.94 -3.80
N CYS A 78 -6.22 -4.44 -2.77
CA CYS A 78 -7.69 -4.36 -2.62
C CYS A 78 -8.23 -2.95 -2.36
N ALA A 79 -7.39 -1.96 -2.15
CA ALA A 79 -7.72 -0.56 -1.85
C ALA A 79 -8.44 -0.29 -0.51
N CYS A 80 -8.79 -1.28 0.29
CA CYS A 80 -9.50 -1.09 1.57
C CYS A 80 -8.79 -0.07 2.49
N CYS A 81 -7.47 -0.12 2.57
CA CYS A 81 -6.68 0.81 3.38
C CYS A 81 -6.70 2.25 2.84
N SER A 82 -6.74 2.44 1.52
CA SER A 82 -6.83 3.78 0.89
C SER A 82 -8.22 4.36 1.07
N THR A 83 -9.26 3.56 0.85
CA THR A 83 -10.66 4.00 0.98
C THR A 83 -11.08 4.24 2.43
N SER A 84 -10.40 3.66 3.41
CA SER A 84 -10.63 3.93 4.85
C SER A 84 -9.82 5.12 5.39
N CYS A 85 -8.95 5.73 4.58
CA CYS A 85 -8.05 6.79 5.02
C CYS A 85 -8.66 8.18 4.83
N PRO A 86 -8.98 8.95 5.90
CA PRO A 86 -9.53 10.30 5.76
C PRO A 86 -8.64 11.24 4.93
N SER A 87 -7.32 11.14 5.09
CA SER A 87 -6.39 11.95 4.29
C SER A 87 -6.49 11.66 2.79
N TYR A 88 -6.82 10.42 2.41
CA TYR A 88 -7.03 10.04 1.01
C TYR A 88 -8.37 10.55 0.47
N TRP A 89 -9.40 10.60 1.29
CA TRP A 89 -10.71 11.13 0.88
C TRP A 89 -10.62 12.58 0.38
N TRP A 90 -9.85 13.41 1.10
CA TRP A 90 -9.74 14.85 0.82
C TRP A 90 -8.65 15.21 -0.18
N ASN A 91 -7.65 14.36 -0.35
CA ASN A 91 -6.47 14.63 -1.17
C ASN A 91 -6.12 13.45 -2.09
N GLY A 92 -7.08 12.68 -2.53
CA GLY A 92 -6.88 11.48 -3.35
C GLY A 92 -6.25 11.74 -4.72
N ASP A 93 -6.25 12.99 -5.17
CA ASP A 93 -5.58 13.45 -6.39
C ASP A 93 -4.06 13.57 -6.24
N LYS A 94 -3.56 13.91 -5.04
CA LYS A 94 -2.14 14.20 -4.77
C LYS A 94 -1.51 13.22 -3.80
N TYR A 95 -2.23 12.85 -2.74
CA TYR A 95 -1.75 11.90 -1.75
C TYR A 95 -1.75 10.48 -2.31
N LEU A 96 -0.59 9.81 -2.30
CA LEU A 96 -0.45 8.46 -2.85
C LEU A 96 -1.28 7.41 -2.09
N GLY A 97 -1.63 7.69 -0.86
CA GLY A 97 -2.43 6.79 -0.05
C GLY A 97 -1.64 5.61 0.53
N PRO A 98 -2.23 4.93 1.53
CA PRO A 98 -1.52 3.88 2.26
C PRO A 98 -1.21 2.64 1.42
N ALA A 99 -2.06 2.25 0.45
CA ALA A 99 -1.80 1.10 -0.41
C ALA A 99 -0.55 1.30 -1.28
N VAL A 100 -0.48 2.45 -1.96
CA VAL A 100 0.63 2.78 -2.86
C VAL A 100 1.92 3.02 -2.09
N LEU A 101 1.86 3.69 -0.92
CA LEU A 101 3.03 3.91 -0.07
C LEU A 101 3.57 2.62 0.56
N LEU A 102 2.70 1.67 0.90
CA LEU A 102 3.14 0.35 1.35
C LEU A 102 3.92 -0.37 0.24
N GLN A 103 3.41 -0.33 -0.99
CA GLN A 103 4.09 -0.90 -2.15
C GLN A 103 5.39 -0.15 -2.49
N ALA A 104 5.41 1.17 -2.38
CA ALA A 104 6.64 1.95 -2.54
C ALA A 104 7.71 1.50 -1.54
N TYR A 105 7.34 1.32 -0.27
CA TYR A 105 8.26 0.83 0.75
C TYR A 105 8.77 -0.58 0.46
N ARG A 106 7.92 -1.48 -0.04
CA ARG A 106 8.34 -2.82 -0.48
C ARG A 106 9.50 -2.74 -1.47
N TRP A 107 9.40 -1.88 -2.49
CA TRP A 107 10.45 -1.73 -3.51
C TRP A 107 11.70 -1.01 -2.99
N ILE A 108 11.53 0.00 -2.13
CA ILE A 108 12.64 0.70 -1.46
C ILE A 108 13.45 -0.24 -0.56
N ASN A 109 12.79 -1.23 0.03
CA ASN A 109 13.40 -2.17 0.97
C ASN A 109 13.95 -3.44 0.30
N ASP A 110 13.71 -3.64 -1.00
CA ASP A 110 14.25 -4.79 -1.74
C ASP A 110 15.75 -4.59 -1.98
N SER A 111 16.56 -5.54 -1.48
CA SER A 111 18.02 -5.50 -1.60
C SER A 111 18.53 -5.63 -3.03
N ARG A 112 17.69 -6.12 -3.94
CA ARG A 112 18.02 -6.30 -5.36
C ARG A 112 17.76 -5.06 -6.20
N ASP A 113 17.06 -4.05 -5.64
CA ASP A 113 16.73 -2.82 -6.34
C ASP A 113 17.87 -1.80 -6.25
N GLY A 114 18.38 -1.36 -7.40
CA GLY A 114 19.47 -0.38 -7.50
C GLY A 114 19.01 1.07 -7.32
N ASP A 115 17.72 1.36 -7.44
CA ASP A 115 17.18 2.73 -7.57
C ASP A 115 16.56 3.29 -6.27
N LYS A 116 16.99 2.78 -5.12
CA LYS A 116 16.44 3.16 -3.81
C LYS A 116 16.39 4.67 -3.58
N LYS A 117 17.45 5.40 -3.93
CA LYS A 117 17.54 6.87 -3.75
C LYS A 117 16.51 7.61 -4.62
N GLU A 118 16.36 7.20 -5.87
CA GLU A 118 15.39 7.80 -6.79
C GLU A 118 13.95 7.49 -6.38
N ARG A 119 13.68 6.28 -5.87
CA ARG A 119 12.37 5.93 -5.32
C ARG A 119 12.01 6.80 -4.11
N LEU A 120 12.96 7.02 -3.20
CA LEU A 120 12.76 7.89 -2.05
C LEU A 120 12.47 9.33 -2.50
N LYS A 121 13.21 9.88 -3.47
CA LYS A 121 12.94 11.22 -4.02
C LYS A 121 11.56 11.33 -4.65
N LYS A 122 11.09 10.32 -5.37
CA LYS A 122 9.77 10.34 -6.02
C LYS A 122 8.61 10.40 -5.04
N VAL A 123 8.76 9.81 -3.85
CA VAL A 123 7.74 9.84 -2.79
C VAL A 123 7.94 10.97 -1.79
N ALA A 124 9.12 11.62 -1.79
CA ALA A 124 9.51 12.69 -0.87
C ALA A 124 8.85 14.03 -1.21
N ASP A 125 7.53 14.05 -1.28
CA ASP A 125 6.75 15.23 -1.60
C ASP A 125 5.77 15.49 -0.44
N GLU A 126 5.56 16.76 -0.12
CA GLU A 126 4.71 17.19 0.99
C GLU A 126 3.28 16.65 0.86
N LEU A 127 2.74 16.66 -0.33
CA LEU A 127 1.38 16.18 -0.56
C LEU A 127 1.32 14.67 -0.77
N LYS A 128 2.34 14.06 -1.39
CA LYS A 128 2.35 12.62 -1.68
C LYS A 128 2.54 11.75 -0.45
N LEU A 129 3.40 12.15 0.49
CA LEU A 129 3.79 11.34 1.66
C LEU A 129 3.28 11.92 2.98
N TYR A 130 3.51 13.22 3.21
CA TYR A 130 3.34 13.82 4.53
C TYR A 130 1.89 14.12 4.92
N ARG A 131 0.93 13.89 4.01
CA ARG A 131 -0.51 13.91 4.33
C ARG A 131 -0.94 12.74 5.22
N CYS A 132 -0.07 11.79 5.47
CA CYS A 132 -0.31 10.75 6.47
C CYS A 132 -0.19 11.32 7.88
N HIS A 133 -1.30 11.34 8.62
CA HIS A 133 -1.39 11.78 10.02
C HIS A 133 -1.41 10.62 11.02
N THR A 134 -1.08 9.41 10.58
CA THR A 134 -0.99 8.21 11.43
C THR A 134 -2.30 7.88 12.17
N ILE A 135 -3.44 8.04 11.48
CA ILE A 135 -4.79 7.77 12.04
C ILE A 135 -5.01 6.26 12.25
N MET A 136 -4.23 5.40 11.60
CA MET A 136 -4.22 3.92 11.71
C MET A 136 -5.42 3.19 11.10
N ASN A 137 -6.42 3.86 10.55
CA ASN A 137 -7.54 3.20 9.87
C ASN A 137 -7.09 2.21 8.79
N CYS A 138 -6.03 2.55 8.06
CA CYS A 138 -5.46 1.71 7.01
C CYS A 138 -4.96 0.35 7.52
N THR A 139 -4.47 0.29 8.76
CA THR A 139 -4.01 -0.96 9.40
C THR A 139 -5.21 -1.79 9.84
N ASN A 140 -6.22 -1.13 10.44
CA ASN A 140 -7.41 -1.80 10.96
C ASN A 140 -8.29 -2.38 9.83
N SER A 141 -8.32 -1.73 8.67
CA SER A 141 -9.15 -2.15 7.52
C SER A 141 -8.46 -3.18 6.61
N CYS A 142 -7.20 -3.52 6.86
CA CYS A 142 -6.48 -4.43 5.99
C CYS A 142 -6.91 -5.89 6.17
N PRO A 143 -7.49 -6.55 5.14
CA PRO A 143 -7.96 -7.94 5.25
C PRO A 143 -6.80 -8.94 5.38
N LYS A 144 -5.57 -8.52 5.03
CA LYS A 144 -4.35 -9.33 5.18
C LYS A 144 -3.61 -9.05 6.49
N GLY A 145 -4.11 -8.18 7.37
CA GLY A 145 -3.46 -7.82 8.62
C GLY A 145 -2.15 -7.06 8.45
N LEU A 146 -1.93 -6.42 7.29
CA LEU A 146 -0.69 -5.66 7.03
C LEU A 146 -0.72 -4.30 7.73
N ASN A 147 0.46 -3.70 7.89
CA ASN A 147 0.59 -2.38 8.54
C ASN A 147 1.12 -1.30 7.58
N PRO A 148 0.27 -0.66 6.78
CA PRO A 148 0.67 0.43 5.89
C PRO A 148 1.22 1.64 6.65
N ALA A 149 0.73 1.93 7.84
CA ALA A 149 1.21 3.05 8.64
C ALA A 149 2.67 2.88 9.07
N LYS A 150 3.09 1.65 9.41
CA LYS A 150 4.49 1.31 9.69
C LYS A 150 5.38 1.53 8.46
N ALA A 151 4.93 1.12 7.28
CA ALA A 151 5.64 1.33 6.03
C ALA A 151 5.87 2.84 5.77
N ILE A 152 4.83 3.65 5.89
CA ILE A 152 4.88 5.11 5.72
C ILE A 152 5.84 5.74 6.74
N GLY A 153 5.76 5.34 8.00
CA GLY A 153 6.67 5.80 9.06
C GLY A 153 8.14 5.46 8.74
N SER A 154 8.39 4.27 8.20
CA SER A 154 9.73 3.85 7.79
C SER A 154 10.27 4.68 6.61
N ILE A 155 9.44 5.01 5.61
CA ILE A 155 9.82 5.93 4.52
C ILE A 155 10.20 7.30 5.09
N LYS A 156 9.36 7.88 5.96
CA LYS A 156 9.62 9.17 6.61
C LYS A 156 10.93 9.15 7.40
N LYS A 157 11.18 8.07 8.14
CA LYS A 157 12.45 7.90 8.87
C LYS A 157 13.65 7.84 7.93
N MET A 158 13.57 7.09 6.83
CA MET A 158 14.65 7.02 5.84
C MET A 158 14.96 8.39 5.24
N LEU A 159 13.93 9.19 4.93
CA LEU A 159 14.10 10.55 4.39
C LEU A 159 14.72 11.53 5.41
N ALA A 160 14.46 11.34 6.70
CA ALA A 160 15.03 12.18 7.75
C ALA A 160 16.49 11.82 8.07
N THR A 161 16.95 10.62 7.69
CA THR A 161 18.31 10.12 7.96
C THR A 161 19.21 10.09 6.72
N SER A 162 18.69 10.41 5.54
CA SER A 162 19.42 10.52 4.28
C SER A 162 19.79 12.00 4.05
#